data_d449a0e07f2a40e510587ff2fc99b9a0
#
_entry.id   d449a0e07f2a40e510587ff2fc99b9a0
#
_cell.length_a   1.000
_cell.length_b   1.000
_cell.length_c   1.000
_cell.angle_alpha   90.00
_cell.angle_beta   90.00
_cell.angle_gamma   90.00
#
_symmetry.space_group_name_H-M   'P 1'
#
loop_
_entity.id
_entity.type
_entity.pdbx_description
1 polymer ?
#
loop_
_entity_poly.entity_id
_entity_poly.type
_entity_poly.pdbx_seq_one_letter_code
_entity_poly.pdbx_strand_id
1 'polypeptide(L)'
;MVKRSLVLVFLIAATVSAYAQEAWNGHQPTLTPQKSGTTQLLIAVSPVNSRVVWAAGTGGTYVVTTDGGSTWKSGVVPGAESLQFRDVQGVSEKVAYLMSIGNDTDNFRIYKTEDGGAHWKIQFQNTTVNAFYDCFAFWTPERGITHSDSVNGVFPDIRTENGTNWHSIAGRMPPALAGEASFSSSGTCIATEGWQNAWITTGGSSIARILATRDGGDTWNAYDTPLISNANAGGLSVAFRDAWHGIVGGGDLTNDSATQAATSDNGGQTWTLTKKPPISGAIFGLAYVRGLEEDSNWGSRDRREDSSRDHDKWGHEHDRSVVITTETQPNFDSGAAAWSPDEGQTWFSLPKVSGYWAVAFANPEAGWFVGNNGQILKISF
;
A
#
# COMPACT_ATOMS: atom_id res chain seq x y z
N MET A 1 -29.57 46.13 -11.83
CA MET A 1 -28.20 45.86 -12.33
C MET A 1 -27.47 44.78 -11.50
N VAL A 2 -28.08 43.60 -11.25
CA VAL A 2 -27.46 42.55 -10.39
C VAL A 2 -27.46 41.16 -11.07
N LYS A 3 -27.95 41.02 -12.30
CA LYS A 3 -28.04 39.69 -12.96
C LYS A 3 -26.89 39.33 -13.94
N ARG A 4 -25.90 40.20 -14.18
CA ARG A 4 -24.81 39.94 -15.12
C ARG A 4 -23.51 39.39 -14.50
N SER A 5 -23.30 39.53 -13.18
CA SER A 5 -22.07 39.08 -12.53
C SER A 5 -22.06 37.59 -12.15
N LEU A 6 -23.22 36.95 -11.98
CA LEU A 6 -23.31 35.53 -11.57
C LEU A 6 -22.99 34.56 -12.73
N VAL A 7 -23.28 34.96 -13.98
CA VAL A 7 -23.08 34.10 -15.16
C VAL A 7 -21.63 34.01 -15.53
N LEU A 8 -20.81 35.05 -15.27
CA LEU A 8 -19.38 35.07 -15.61
C LEU A 8 -18.55 34.18 -14.69
N VAL A 9 -18.91 34.07 -13.41
CA VAL A 9 -18.18 33.24 -12.43
C VAL A 9 -18.41 31.75 -12.70
N PHE A 10 -19.61 31.34 -13.10
CA PHE A 10 -19.90 29.95 -13.47
C PHE A 10 -19.24 29.52 -14.78
N LEU A 11 -19.09 30.43 -15.75
CA LEU A 11 -18.41 30.14 -17.02
C LEU A 11 -16.90 30.00 -16.85
N ILE A 12 -16.27 30.79 -15.98
CA ILE A 12 -14.83 30.69 -15.70
C ILE A 12 -14.50 29.40 -14.94
N ALA A 13 -15.31 28.99 -13.95
CA ALA A 13 -15.11 27.75 -13.23
C ALA A 13 -15.30 26.50 -14.13
N ALA A 14 -16.27 26.52 -15.04
CA ALA A 14 -16.50 25.44 -16.00
C ALA A 14 -15.39 25.35 -17.06
N THR A 15 -14.84 26.46 -17.51
CA THR A 15 -13.75 26.48 -18.49
C THR A 15 -12.42 26.01 -17.87
N VAL A 16 -12.10 26.39 -16.64
CA VAL A 16 -10.88 25.91 -15.95
C VAL A 16 -10.95 24.39 -15.71
N SER A 17 -12.11 23.85 -15.34
CA SER A 17 -12.29 22.39 -15.23
C SER A 17 -12.15 21.67 -16.58
N ALA A 18 -12.67 22.24 -17.66
CA ALA A 18 -12.57 21.66 -19.00
C ALA A 18 -11.12 21.70 -19.54
N TYR A 19 -10.40 22.77 -19.33
CA TYR A 19 -8.99 22.88 -19.70
C TYR A 19 -8.09 21.95 -18.88
N ALA A 20 -8.34 21.77 -17.57
CA ALA A 20 -7.65 20.77 -16.76
C ALA A 20 -7.92 19.36 -17.28
N GLN A 21 -9.16 19.04 -17.62
CA GLN A 21 -9.55 17.74 -18.18
C GLN A 21 -8.89 17.48 -19.55
N GLU A 22 -8.80 18.48 -20.42
CA GLU A 22 -8.14 18.35 -21.73
C GLU A 22 -6.62 18.24 -21.62
N ALA A 23 -6.00 18.98 -20.70
CA ALA A 23 -4.55 18.94 -20.50
C ALA A 23 -4.07 17.54 -20.03
N TRP A 24 -4.88 16.84 -19.21
CA TRP A 24 -4.55 15.50 -18.72
C TRP A 24 -5.03 14.36 -19.63
N ASN A 25 -5.96 14.58 -20.54
CA ASN A 25 -6.39 13.58 -21.53
C ASN A 25 -5.25 13.12 -22.47
N GLY A 26 -4.15 13.86 -22.57
CA GLY A 26 -2.96 13.47 -23.31
C GLY A 26 -1.99 12.52 -22.55
N HIS A 27 -2.18 12.32 -21.24
CA HIS A 27 -1.28 11.57 -20.37
C HIS A 27 -2.01 10.41 -19.66
N GLN A 28 -2.87 9.70 -20.36
CA GLN A 28 -3.49 8.48 -19.81
C GLN A 28 -2.42 7.40 -19.64
N PRO A 29 -2.37 6.73 -18.46
CA PRO A 29 -1.40 5.68 -18.26
C PRO A 29 -1.61 4.52 -19.22
N THR A 30 -0.52 3.89 -19.63
CA THR A 30 -0.53 2.69 -20.44
C THR A 30 -0.72 1.46 -19.54
N LEU A 31 -1.64 0.57 -19.93
CA LEU A 31 -1.96 -0.65 -19.19
C LEU A 31 -1.59 -1.87 -20.03
N THR A 32 -0.71 -2.74 -19.53
CA THR A 32 -0.20 -3.93 -20.23
C THR A 32 -0.46 -5.19 -19.39
N PRO A 33 -1.39 -6.07 -19.79
CA PRO A 33 -1.61 -7.35 -19.11
C PRO A 33 -0.40 -8.26 -19.16
N GLN A 34 -0.12 -8.95 -18.05
CA GLN A 34 0.99 -9.89 -17.92
C GLN A 34 0.48 -11.26 -17.45
N LYS A 35 1.25 -12.32 -17.66
CA LYS A 35 0.88 -13.70 -17.30
C LYS A 35 1.68 -14.12 -16.06
N SER A 36 1.03 -14.28 -14.92
CA SER A 36 1.66 -14.70 -13.68
C SER A 36 2.08 -16.17 -13.63
N GLY A 37 1.44 -17.03 -14.42
CA GLY A 37 1.63 -18.49 -14.35
C GLY A 37 0.83 -19.18 -13.23
N THR A 38 -0.09 -18.48 -12.56
CA THR A 38 -1.00 -19.00 -11.54
C THR A 38 -2.43 -18.53 -11.78
N THR A 39 -3.40 -19.22 -11.18
CA THR A 39 -4.81 -18.79 -11.11
C THR A 39 -5.24 -18.43 -9.69
N GLN A 40 -4.30 -18.46 -8.74
CA GLN A 40 -4.57 -18.05 -7.36
C GLN A 40 -4.81 -16.54 -7.29
N LEU A 41 -5.65 -16.09 -6.36
CA LEU A 41 -5.77 -14.66 -6.06
C LEU A 41 -4.42 -14.12 -5.58
N LEU A 42 -3.89 -13.10 -6.24
CA LEU A 42 -2.73 -12.34 -5.79
C LEU A 42 -3.19 -11.12 -4.99
N ILE A 43 -2.65 -10.95 -3.79
CA ILE A 43 -3.17 -10.01 -2.79
C ILE A 43 -2.19 -8.86 -2.55
N ALA A 44 -0.89 -9.13 -2.61
CA ALA A 44 0.15 -8.15 -2.34
C ALA A 44 1.19 -8.12 -3.46
N VAL A 45 1.80 -6.95 -3.68
CA VAL A 45 2.85 -6.73 -4.68
C VAL A 45 3.92 -5.78 -4.15
N SER A 46 5.19 -6.13 -4.36
CA SER A 46 6.36 -5.39 -3.88
C SER A 46 7.41 -5.29 -4.99
N PRO A 47 7.46 -4.16 -5.72
CA PRO A 47 8.55 -3.87 -6.62
C PRO A 47 9.83 -3.55 -5.84
N VAL A 48 10.92 -4.25 -6.17
CA VAL A 48 12.28 -3.89 -5.70
C VAL A 48 12.84 -2.78 -6.60
N ASN A 49 12.58 -2.88 -7.89
CA ASN A 49 12.93 -1.91 -8.92
C ASN A 49 12.10 -2.20 -10.18
N SER A 50 12.36 -1.49 -11.29
CA SER A 50 11.62 -1.67 -12.56
C SER A 50 11.77 -3.06 -13.20
N ARG A 51 12.68 -3.90 -12.74
CA ARG A 51 12.94 -5.25 -13.27
C ARG A 51 12.52 -6.36 -12.31
N VAL A 52 12.76 -6.19 -11.02
CA VAL A 52 12.51 -7.20 -9.98
C VAL A 52 11.26 -6.84 -9.21
N VAL A 53 10.26 -7.72 -9.27
CA VAL A 53 8.97 -7.54 -8.58
C VAL A 53 8.52 -8.87 -8.00
N TRP A 54 8.10 -8.85 -6.75
CA TRP A 54 7.48 -9.96 -6.05
C TRP A 54 5.99 -9.71 -5.87
N ALA A 55 5.18 -10.77 -5.96
CA ALA A 55 3.79 -10.72 -5.53
C ALA A 55 3.41 -12.04 -4.85
N ALA A 56 2.36 -12.02 -4.04
CA ALA A 56 1.94 -13.16 -3.26
C ALA A 56 0.42 -13.19 -3.05
N GLY A 57 -0.11 -14.38 -2.69
CA GLY A 57 -1.56 -14.52 -2.53
C GLY A 57 -1.99 -15.85 -1.91
N THR A 58 -3.15 -16.33 -2.33
CA THR A 58 -3.79 -17.54 -1.79
C THR A 58 -3.06 -18.82 -2.18
N GLY A 59 -3.35 -19.93 -1.48
CA GLY A 59 -2.77 -21.23 -1.78
C GLY A 59 -1.26 -21.31 -1.56
N GLY A 60 -0.72 -20.51 -0.62
CA GLY A 60 0.71 -20.43 -0.38
C GLY A 60 1.52 -19.92 -1.56
N THR A 61 0.89 -19.18 -2.48
CA THR A 61 1.48 -18.78 -3.76
C THR A 61 2.32 -17.53 -3.64
N TYR A 62 3.47 -17.54 -4.33
CA TYR A 62 4.25 -16.36 -4.67
C TYR A 62 4.56 -16.34 -6.15
N VAL A 63 4.80 -15.16 -6.70
CA VAL A 63 5.29 -14.98 -8.06
C VAL A 63 6.42 -13.95 -8.06
N VAL A 64 7.40 -14.12 -8.95
CA VAL A 64 8.53 -13.19 -9.08
C VAL A 64 8.90 -12.99 -10.55
N THR A 65 9.22 -11.76 -10.91
CA THR A 65 9.86 -11.40 -12.18
C THR A 65 11.23 -10.76 -11.93
N THR A 66 12.15 -10.93 -12.88
CA THR A 66 13.46 -10.28 -12.90
C THR A 66 13.73 -9.53 -14.21
N ASP A 67 12.71 -9.42 -15.05
CA ASP A 67 12.75 -8.80 -16.38
C ASP A 67 11.64 -7.77 -16.62
N GLY A 68 11.08 -7.19 -15.53
CA GLY A 68 10.04 -6.16 -15.58
C GLY A 68 8.67 -6.70 -15.98
N GLY A 69 8.44 -8.00 -15.74
CA GLY A 69 7.18 -8.67 -16.00
C GLY A 69 7.06 -9.22 -17.42
N SER A 70 8.15 -9.24 -18.21
CA SER A 70 8.16 -9.96 -19.50
C SER A 70 7.93 -11.46 -19.27
N THR A 71 8.51 -11.98 -18.18
CA THR A 71 8.22 -13.33 -17.66
C THR A 71 8.02 -13.31 -16.14
N TRP A 72 7.16 -14.21 -15.67
CA TRP A 72 6.91 -14.42 -14.25
C TRP A 72 7.12 -15.90 -13.89
N LYS A 73 7.81 -16.14 -12.80
CA LYS A 73 7.95 -17.47 -12.17
C LYS A 73 6.97 -17.55 -11.01
N SER A 74 6.06 -18.51 -11.04
CA SER A 74 5.17 -18.84 -9.92
C SER A 74 5.71 -20.02 -9.11
N GLY A 75 5.44 -20.02 -7.81
CA GLY A 75 5.74 -21.13 -6.91
C GLY A 75 4.77 -21.15 -5.73
N VAL A 76 4.79 -22.28 -5.02
CA VAL A 76 4.05 -22.46 -3.76
C VAL A 76 5.09 -22.73 -2.67
N VAL A 77 4.94 -22.04 -1.53
CA VAL A 77 5.80 -22.29 -0.35
C VAL A 77 5.43 -23.64 0.25
N PRO A 78 6.38 -24.61 0.34
CA PRO A 78 6.09 -25.93 0.86
C PRO A 78 5.56 -25.89 2.29
N GLY A 79 4.41 -26.57 2.53
CA GLY A 79 3.72 -26.58 3.83
C GLY A 79 2.89 -25.32 4.13
N ALA A 80 2.70 -24.44 3.13
CA ALA A 80 1.83 -23.26 3.21
C ALA A 80 0.66 -23.32 2.22
N GLU A 81 0.35 -24.46 1.62
CA GLU A 81 -0.65 -24.64 0.57
C GLU A 81 -2.05 -24.22 0.99
N SER A 82 -2.36 -24.28 2.29
CA SER A 82 -3.64 -23.83 2.87
C SER A 82 -3.63 -22.38 3.34
N LEU A 83 -2.49 -21.69 3.26
CA LEU A 83 -2.33 -20.33 3.77
C LEU A 83 -2.59 -19.30 2.67
N GLN A 84 -2.85 -18.08 3.11
CA GLN A 84 -2.94 -16.91 2.25
C GLN A 84 -1.80 -15.95 2.62
N PHE A 85 -0.97 -15.57 1.66
CA PHE A 85 -0.02 -14.51 1.87
C PHE A 85 -0.71 -13.16 1.62
N ARG A 86 -0.87 -12.40 2.71
CA ARG A 86 -1.52 -11.08 2.70
C ARG A 86 -0.53 -9.96 2.46
N ASP A 87 0.76 -10.25 2.65
CA ASP A 87 1.79 -9.25 2.43
C ASP A 87 3.08 -9.88 1.88
N VAL A 88 3.83 -9.09 1.13
CA VAL A 88 5.13 -9.45 0.55
C VAL A 88 6.08 -8.25 0.57
N GLN A 89 7.31 -8.47 1.02
CA GLN A 89 8.41 -7.51 0.90
C GLN A 89 9.51 -8.08 0.03
N GLY A 90 9.64 -7.59 -1.19
CA GLY A 90 10.79 -7.84 -2.03
C GLY A 90 11.99 -7.01 -1.55
N VAL A 91 13.15 -7.64 -1.41
CA VAL A 91 14.41 -6.98 -1.07
C VAL A 91 15.38 -7.03 -2.25
N SER A 92 15.39 -8.15 -2.98
CA SER A 92 16.19 -8.35 -4.18
C SER A 92 15.57 -9.45 -5.04
N GLU A 93 16.21 -9.82 -6.14
CA GLU A 93 15.82 -11.02 -6.91
C GLU A 93 15.93 -12.33 -6.12
N LYS A 94 16.73 -12.34 -5.03
CA LYS A 94 16.99 -13.52 -4.18
C LYS A 94 16.31 -13.47 -2.84
N VAL A 95 16.12 -12.29 -2.27
CA VAL A 95 15.63 -12.11 -0.91
C VAL A 95 14.23 -11.51 -0.91
N ALA A 96 13.31 -12.17 -0.25
CA ALA A 96 11.95 -11.67 -0.01
C ALA A 96 11.38 -12.23 1.30
N TYR A 97 10.42 -11.51 1.86
CA TYR A 97 9.61 -11.92 3.00
C TYR A 97 8.14 -12.08 2.58
N LEU A 98 7.45 -13.03 3.18
CA LEU A 98 6.01 -13.25 3.03
C LEU A 98 5.36 -13.31 4.40
N MET A 99 4.20 -12.71 4.54
CA MET A 99 3.38 -12.83 5.74
C MET A 99 2.08 -13.57 5.42
N SER A 100 1.82 -14.66 6.13
CA SER A 100 0.64 -15.49 5.91
C SER A 100 -0.40 -15.30 6.98
N ILE A 101 -1.64 -15.61 6.61
CA ILE A 101 -2.78 -15.86 7.50
C ILE A 101 -3.38 -17.22 7.16
N GLY A 102 -4.18 -17.73 8.07
CA GLY A 102 -4.93 -18.99 7.91
C GLY A 102 -6.05 -19.10 8.94
N ASN A 103 -6.64 -20.27 9.07
CA ASN A 103 -7.80 -20.48 9.95
C ASN A 103 -7.45 -20.49 11.44
N ASP A 104 -6.20 -20.86 11.77
CA ASP A 104 -5.72 -20.98 13.14
C ASP A 104 -4.67 -19.90 13.44
N THR A 105 -4.56 -19.48 14.69
CA THR A 105 -3.64 -18.46 15.16
C THR A 105 -2.19 -18.73 14.76
N ASP A 106 -1.74 -19.98 14.80
CA ASP A 106 -0.39 -20.41 14.44
C ASP A 106 -0.09 -20.34 12.92
N ASN A 107 -1.10 -20.08 12.10
CA ASN A 107 -0.96 -19.86 10.66
C ASN A 107 -0.56 -18.43 10.29
N PHE A 108 -0.51 -17.51 11.25
CA PHE A 108 0.12 -16.20 11.08
C PHE A 108 1.63 -16.37 11.19
N ARG A 109 2.30 -16.41 10.03
CA ARG A 109 3.73 -16.69 9.91
C ARG A 109 4.42 -15.68 9.02
N ILE A 110 5.70 -15.44 9.33
CA ILE A 110 6.60 -14.71 8.43
C ILE A 110 7.60 -15.70 7.88
N TYR A 111 7.69 -15.76 6.57
CA TYR A 111 8.65 -16.56 5.82
C TYR A 111 9.69 -15.66 5.20
N LYS A 112 10.92 -16.18 5.02
CA LYS A 112 12.01 -15.55 4.29
C LYS A 112 12.60 -16.51 3.28
N THR A 113 12.88 -16.03 2.07
CA THR A 113 13.75 -16.69 1.10
C THR A 113 15.04 -15.88 0.94
N GLU A 114 16.14 -16.58 0.62
CA GLU A 114 17.45 -15.98 0.32
C GLU A 114 18.03 -16.51 -1.01
N ASP A 115 17.21 -17.26 -1.76
CA ASP A 115 17.61 -17.93 -3.01
C ASP A 115 16.55 -17.82 -4.14
N GLY A 116 15.78 -16.77 -4.15
CA GLY A 116 14.81 -16.49 -5.19
C GLY A 116 13.56 -17.39 -5.14
N GLY A 117 13.20 -17.82 -3.93
CA GLY A 117 12.03 -18.66 -3.68
C GLY A 117 12.27 -20.15 -3.86
N ALA A 118 13.52 -20.60 -4.04
CA ALA A 118 13.83 -22.03 -4.09
C ALA A 118 13.63 -22.70 -2.73
N HIS A 119 13.98 -21.99 -1.65
CA HIS A 119 13.73 -22.43 -0.27
C HIS A 119 13.15 -21.27 0.55
N TRP A 120 12.28 -21.63 1.50
CA TRP A 120 11.66 -20.71 2.43
C TRP A 120 11.86 -21.18 3.87
N LYS A 121 12.15 -20.23 4.77
CA LYS A 121 12.32 -20.46 6.19
C LYS A 121 11.32 -19.64 6.98
N ILE A 122 10.64 -20.25 7.96
CA ILE A 122 9.80 -19.54 8.92
C ILE A 122 10.72 -18.72 9.84
N GLN A 123 10.48 -17.42 9.90
CA GLN A 123 11.19 -16.49 10.79
C GLN A 123 10.37 -16.20 12.05
N PHE A 124 9.06 -16.23 11.91
CA PHE A 124 8.12 -16.03 13.01
C PHE A 124 6.87 -16.89 12.80
N GLN A 125 6.36 -17.44 13.88
CA GLN A 125 5.06 -18.08 13.96
C GLN A 125 4.34 -17.52 15.17
N ASN A 126 3.11 -17.03 14.98
CA ASN A 126 2.31 -16.48 16.06
C ASN A 126 1.92 -17.56 17.08
N THR A 127 2.05 -17.21 18.36
CA THR A 127 1.60 -18.02 19.49
C THR A 127 0.68 -17.23 20.41
N THR A 128 0.41 -15.96 20.10
CA THR A 128 -0.48 -15.09 20.88
C THR A 128 -1.93 -15.37 20.51
N VAL A 129 -2.70 -15.89 21.44
CA VAL A 129 -4.12 -16.19 21.23
C VAL A 129 -4.88 -14.92 20.86
N ASN A 130 -5.74 -15.01 19.83
CA ASN A 130 -6.54 -13.92 19.27
C ASN A 130 -5.74 -12.79 18.59
N ALA A 131 -4.41 -12.87 18.48
CA ALA A 131 -3.68 -11.94 17.64
C ALA A 131 -3.92 -12.28 16.17
N PHE A 132 -4.19 -11.25 15.37
CA PHE A 132 -4.35 -11.35 13.92
C PHE A 132 -3.45 -10.31 13.28
N TYR A 133 -2.37 -10.74 12.64
CA TYR A 133 -1.42 -9.85 11.96
C TYR A 133 -1.90 -9.52 10.56
N ASP A 134 -2.03 -8.23 10.25
CA ASP A 134 -2.63 -7.72 9.02
C ASP A 134 -1.63 -7.43 7.92
N CYS A 135 -0.51 -6.83 8.28
CA CYS A 135 0.52 -6.39 7.35
C CYS A 135 1.88 -6.23 8.04
N PHE A 136 2.91 -6.11 7.22
CA PHE A 136 4.24 -5.71 7.65
C PHE A 136 4.84 -4.64 6.72
N ALA A 137 5.85 -3.93 7.20
CA ALA A 137 6.68 -3.06 6.39
C ALA A 137 8.12 -3.06 6.89
N PHE A 138 9.05 -2.70 6.01
CA PHE A 138 10.46 -2.70 6.32
C PHE A 138 11.07 -1.32 6.05
N TRP A 139 11.83 -0.78 7.01
CA TRP A 139 12.66 0.40 6.82
C TRP A 139 13.95 0.07 6.06
N THR A 140 14.44 -1.14 6.25
CA THR A 140 15.66 -1.67 5.61
C THR A 140 15.46 -3.15 5.28
N PRO A 141 16.29 -3.76 4.44
CA PRO A 141 16.19 -5.20 4.15
C PRO A 141 16.10 -6.13 5.38
N GLU A 142 16.55 -5.66 6.53
CA GLU A 142 16.65 -6.46 7.76
C GLU A 142 15.81 -5.89 8.91
N ARG A 143 15.37 -4.64 8.83
CA ARG A 143 14.62 -3.97 9.89
C ARG A 143 13.20 -3.75 9.49
N GLY A 144 12.29 -4.44 10.15
CA GLY A 144 10.86 -4.41 9.81
C GLY A 144 9.95 -4.49 11.03
N ILE A 145 8.69 -4.20 10.80
CA ILE A 145 7.60 -4.21 11.78
C ILE A 145 6.39 -4.91 11.19
N THR A 146 5.60 -5.60 12.03
CA THR A 146 4.24 -6.03 11.70
C THR A 146 3.23 -5.33 12.57
N HIS A 147 2.00 -5.24 12.10
CA HIS A 147 0.85 -4.78 12.86
C HIS A 147 -0.21 -5.87 12.98
N SER A 148 -0.85 -5.92 14.14
CA SER A 148 -1.92 -6.87 14.48
C SER A 148 -3.13 -6.13 15.02
N ASP A 149 -4.30 -6.71 14.81
CA ASP A 149 -5.51 -6.34 15.55
C ASP A 149 -5.26 -6.28 17.05
N SER A 150 -6.01 -5.42 17.73
CA SER A 150 -5.85 -5.28 19.17
C SER A 150 -6.42 -6.48 19.94
N VAL A 151 -5.67 -6.92 20.95
CA VAL A 151 -6.09 -7.97 21.91
C VAL A 151 -6.13 -7.37 23.31
N ASN A 152 -7.31 -7.33 23.92
CA ASN A 152 -7.51 -6.76 25.25
C ASN A 152 -6.99 -5.30 25.39
N GLY A 153 -7.17 -4.48 24.35
CA GLY A 153 -6.76 -3.07 24.34
C GLY A 153 -5.27 -2.82 24.06
N VAL A 154 -4.54 -3.85 23.61
CA VAL A 154 -3.11 -3.77 23.29
C VAL A 154 -2.89 -4.30 21.87
N PHE A 155 -2.07 -3.66 21.08
CA PHE A 155 -1.58 -4.17 19.81
C PHE A 155 -0.37 -5.09 20.06
N PRO A 156 -0.47 -6.41 19.77
CA PRO A 156 0.62 -7.36 20.01
C PRO A 156 1.71 -7.30 18.91
N ASP A 157 2.02 -6.11 18.45
CA ASP A 157 2.95 -5.86 17.36
C ASP A 157 4.36 -6.38 17.66
N ILE A 158 5.05 -6.79 16.60
CA ILE A 158 6.41 -7.30 16.68
C ILE A 158 7.33 -6.57 15.70
N ARG A 159 8.61 -6.52 16.00
CA ARG A 159 9.66 -5.88 15.22
C ARG A 159 10.87 -6.79 15.07
N THR A 160 11.58 -6.65 13.97
CA THR A 160 12.90 -7.25 13.75
C THR A 160 13.94 -6.19 13.43
N GLU A 161 15.19 -6.44 13.91
CA GLU A 161 16.36 -5.61 13.59
C GLU A 161 17.35 -6.33 12.65
N ASN A 162 17.11 -7.61 12.36
CA ASN A 162 18.03 -8.44 11.57
C ASN A 162 17.32 -9.34 10.55
N GLY A 163 16.01 -9.12 10.33
CA GLY A 163 15.18 -9.88 9.39
C GLY A 163 14.99 -11.36 9.73
N THR A 164 15.41 -11.77 10.94
CA THR A 164 15.40 -13.18 11.37
C THR A 164 14.69 -13.36 12.70
N ASN A 165 15.04 -12.54 13.68
CA ASN A 165 14.47 -12.61 15.02
C ASN A 165 13.44 -11.51 15.22
N TRP A 166 12.20 -11.91 15.52
CA TRP A 166 11.10 -11.01 15.78
C TRP A 166 10.78 -10.97 17.27
N HIS A 167 10.56 -9.78 17.81
CA HIS A 167 10.27 -9.57 19.22
C HIS A 167 9.14 -8.56 19.42
N SER A 168 8.37 -8.73 20.50
CA SER A 168 7.21 -7.87 20.80
C SER A 168 7.64 -6.45 21.11
N ILE A 169 6.86 -5.50 20.55
CA ILE A 169 6.89 -4.07 20.87
C ILE A 169 5.57 -3.57 21.45
N ALA A 170 4.69 -4.46 21.88
CA ALA A 170 3.37 -4.15 22.39
C ALA A 170 3.35 -3.03 23.47
N GLY A 171 4.36 -3.00 24.34
CA GLY A 171 4.51 -1.97 25.36
C GLY A 171 4.93 -0.58 24.86
N ARG A 172 5.21 -0.45 23.55
CA ARG A 172 5.58 0.82 22.90
C ARG A 172 4.42 1.44 22.11
N MET A 173 3.38 0.63 21.84
CA MET A 173 2.20 1.06 21.09
C MET A 173 1.26 1.89 21.98
N PRO A 174 0.53 2.86 21.41
CA PRO A 174 -0.53 3.55 22.16
C PRO A 174 -1.64 2.56 22.55
N PRO A 175 -2.41 2.84 23.59
CA PRO A 175 -3.57 2.03 23.95
C PRO A 175 -4.56 1.95 22.77
N ALA A 176 -5.03 0.75 22.47
CA ALA A 176 -6.05 0.54 21.45
C ALA A 176 -7.43 0.99 21.96
N LEU A 177 -8.24 1.50 21.05
CA LEU A 177 -9.67 1.73 21.29
C LEU A 177 -10.40 0.39 21.31
N ALA A 178 -11.62 0.38 21.84
CA ALA A 178 -12.45 -0.83 21.86
C ALA A 178 -12.75 -1.31 20.43
N GLY A 179 -12.34 -2.53 20.10
CA GLY A 179 -12.52 -3.13 18.78
C GLY A 179 -11.58 -2.59 17.70
N GLU A 180 -10.58 -1.79 18.05
CA GLU A 180 -9.65 -1.25 17.07
C GLU A 180 -8.80 -2.34 16.44
N ALA A 181 -8.75 -2.31 15.10
CA ALA A 181 -8.16 -3.30 14.25
C ALA A 181 -7.60 -2.66 12.98
N SER A 182 -6.82 -3.39 12.22
CA SER A 182 -6.50 -3.04 10.85
C SER A 182 -7.25 -3.95 9.87
N PHE A 183 -6.96 -3.82 8.59
CA PHE A 183 -7.58 -4.62 7.55
C PHE A 183 -6.50 -5.20 6.65
N SER A 184 -6.38 -6.52 6.64
CA SER A 184 -5.41 -7.26 5.83
C SER A 184 -5.80 -7.32 4.35
N SER A 185 -6.09 -6.16 3.75
CA SER A 185 -6.64 -6.09 2.38
C SER A 185 -5.57 -6.30 1.30
N SER A 186 -4.40 -5.68 1.40
CA SER A 186 -3.38 -5.74 0.35
C SER A 186 -1.94 -5.55 0.85
N GLY A 187 -1.68 -5.69 2.17
CA GLY A 187 -0.36 -5.43 2.75
C GLY A 187 -0.02 -3.95 2.94
N THR A 188 -0.90 -3.02 2.57
CA THR A 188 -0.62 -1.58 2.62
C THR A 188 -1.18 -0.86 3.84
N CYS A 189 -1.52 -1.58 4.92
CA CYS A 189 -1.96 -0.96 6.16
C CYS A 189 -0.81 -0.32 6.96
N ILE A 190 0.46 -0.59 6.59
CA ILE A 190 1.66 0.09 7.11
C ILE A 190 2.43 0.73 5.95
N ALA A 191 2.94 1.93 6.18
CA ALA A 191 3.93 2.58 5.33
C ALA A 191 5.17 2.91 6.15
N THR A 192 6.35 2.77 5.54
CA THR A 192 7.64 3.21 6.09
C THR A 192 8.29 4.25 5.17
N GLU A 193 9.03 5.20 5.75
CA GLU A 193 9.77 6.20 4.99
C GLU A 193 11.09 6.53 5.68
N GLY A 194 12.19 6.51 4.90
CA GLY A 194 13.52 6.65 5.44
C GLY A 194 13.86 5.57 6.46
N TRP A 195 14.60 5.94 7.49
CA TRP A 195 15.11 5.00 8.50
C TRP A 195 14.28 4.90 9.77
N GLN A 196 13.35 5.84 9.99
CA GLN A 196 12.72 6.06 11.30
C GLN A 196 11.22 6.25 11.26
N ASN A 197 10.65 6.67 10.12
CA ASN A 197 9.23 6.97 10.05
C ASN A 197 8.43 5.72 9.68
N ALA A 198 7.31 5.51 10.36
CA ALA A 198 6.29 4.58 9.94
C ALA A 198 4.90 5.05 10.38
N TRP A 199 3.90 4.62 9.63
CA TRP A 199 2.49 4.92 9.87
C TRP A 199 1.67 3.65 9.66
N ILE A 200 0.76 3.41 10.60
CA ILE A 200 -0.18 2.29 10.55
C ILE A 200 -1.58 2.88 10.53
N THR A 201 -2.42 2.44 9.62
CA THR A 201 -3.83 2.85 9.58
C THR A 201 -4.71 1.83 10.27
N THR A 202 -5.68 2.31 11.05
CA THR A 202 -6.62 1.48 11.80
C THR A 202 -8.08 1.85 11.52
N GLY A 203 -8.99 1.00 11.96
CA GLY A 203 -10.44 1.17 11.95
C GLY A 203 -11.08 0.19 12.93
N GLY A 204 -12.26 -0.35 12.60
CA GLY A 204 -12.93 -1.34 13.47
C GLY A 204 -13.52 -0.76 14.74
N SER A 205 -13.30 0.50 15.01
CA SER A 205 -13.68 1.22 16.25
C SER A 205 -14.54 2.46 15.95
N SER A 206 -14.76 3.29 16.95
CA SER A 206 -15.52 4.55 16.81
C SER A 206 -14.81 5.61 15.96
N ILE A 207 -13.49 5.54 15.84
CA ILE A 207 -12.65 6.47 15.08
C ILE A 207 -11.56 5.66 14.36
N ALA A 208 -11.32 5.95 13.09
CA ALA A 208 -10.16 5.48 12.36
C ALA A 208 -8.95 6.36 12.71
N ARG A 209 -7.81 5.73 13.04
CA ARG A 209 -6.61 6.45 13.47
C ARG A 209 -5.40 6.12 12.58
N ILE A 210 -4.41 6.98 12.66
CA ILE A 210 -3.04 6.68 12.24
C ILE A 210 -2.18 6.57 13.48
N LEU A 211 -1.52 5.41 13.63
CA LEU A 211 -0.45 5.23 14.61
C LEU A 211 0.86 5.57 13.92
N ALA A 212 1.62 6.52 14.46
CA ALA A 212 2.82 7.01 13.80
C ALA A 212 4.04 6.99 14.74
N THR A 213 5.19 6.61 14.18
CA THR A 213 6.51 6.69 14.81
C THR A 213 7.45 7.55 13.98
N ARG A 214 8.42 8.19 14.63
CA ARG A 214 9.50 8.97 14.00
C ARG A 214 10.90 8.57 14.52
N ASP A 215 10.97 7.50 15.30
CA ASP A 215 12.18 6.99 15.94
C ASP A 215 12.38 5.48 15.70
N GLY A 216 11.78 4.98 14.60
CA GLY A 216 11.93 3.60 14.17
C GLY A 216 11.15 2.60 15.02
N GLY A 217 10.04 3.04 15.60
CA GLY A 217 9.14 2.20 16.37
C GLY A 217 9.53 2.10 17.85
N ASP A 218 10.35 3.02 18.36
CA ASP A 218 10.65 3.08 19.79
C ASP A 218 9.54 3.79 20.58
N THR A 219 8.91 4.81 19.98
CA THR A 219 7.70 5.45 20.50
C THR A 219 6.65 5.63 19.40
N TRP A 220 5.37 5.54 19.78
CA TRP A 220 4.24 5.67 18.86
C TRP A 220 3.21 6.65 19.40
N ASN A 221 2.62 7.42 18.51
CA ASN A 221 1.51 8.33 18.79
C ASN A 221 0.32 7.98 17.91
N ALA A 222 -0.90 8.20 18.43
CA ALA A 222 -2.13 7.99 17.69
C ALA A 222 -2.75 9.33 17.30
N TYR A 223 -3.22 9.44 16.06
CA TYR A 223 -3.85 10.61 15.48
C TYR A 223 -5.15 10.24 14.81
N ASP A 224 -6.21 10.98 15.09
CA ASP A 224 -7.53 10.74 14.52
C ASP A 224 -7.58 11.12 13.04
N THR A 225 -8.35 10.37 12.26
CA THR A 225 -8.63 10.67 10.85
C THR A 225 -10.11 11.03 10.65
N PRO A 226 -10.46 11.77 9.59
CA PRO A 226 -11.85 12.06 9.26
C PRO A 226 -12.53 10.91 8.48
N LEU A 227 -11.89 9.75 8.33
CA LEU A 227 -12.49 8.62 7.64
C LEU A 227 -13.66 8.05 8.43
N ILE A 228 -14.65 7.50 7.72
CA ILE A 228 -15.70 6.72 8.36
C ILE A 228 -15.08 5.56 9.14
N SER A 229 -15.61 5.29 10.33
CA SER A 229 -15.14 4.18 11.16
C SER A 229 -16.30 3.52 11.90
N ASN A 230 -16.33 2.21 11.87
CA ASN A 230 -17.22 1.32 12.62
C ASN A 230 -16.61 -0.09 12.57
N ALA A 231 -17.31 -1.11 13.06
CA ALA A 231 -16.80 -2.49 13.09
C ALA A 231 -16.34 -3.04 11.71
N ASN A 232 -16.78 -2.46 10.60
CA ASN A 232 -16.46 -2.89 9.23
C ASN A 232 -15.80 -1.77 8.40
N ALA A 233 -15.45 -0.65 9.02
CA ALA A 233 -14.99 0.54 8.32
C ALA A 233 -13.78 1.17 9.01
N GLY A 234 -12.96 1.83 8.21
CA GLY A 234 -11.78 2.56 8.68
C GLY A 234 -10.82 2.89 7.58
N GLY A 235 -9.57 3.13 7.94
CA GLY A 235 -8.45 3.18 7.02
C GLY A 235 -7.97 1.76 6.70
N LEU A 236 -7.81 1.47 5.41
CA LEU A 236 -7.36 0.16 4.93
C LEU A 236 -5.94 0.22 4.36
N SER A 237 -5.58 1.34 3.76
CA SER A 237 -4.28 1.53 3.08
C SER A 237 -3.73 2.90 3.40
N VAL A 238 -2.42 2.99 3.62
CA VAL A 238 -1.71 4.24 3.88
C VAL A 238 -0.41 4.29 3.07
N ALA A 239 -0.09 5.45 2.50
CA ALA A 239 1.17 5.68 1.82
C ALA A 239 1.71 7.07 2.15
N PHE A 240 3.03 7.19 2.21
CA PHE A 240 3.73 8.46 2.38
C PHE A 240 4.76 8.63 1.27
N ARG A 241 4.84 9.83 0.66
CA ARG A 241 5.85 10.13 -0.36
C ARG A 241 7.12 10.75 0.24
N ASP A 242 7.02 11.25 1.44
CA ASP A 242 8.12 11.78 2.26
C ASP A 242 7.70 11.77 3.74
N ALA A 243 8.54 12.29 4.63
CA ALA A 243 8.29 12.31 6.07
C ALA A 243 7.06 13.16 6.49
N TRP A 244 6.51 13.98 5.58
CA TRP A 244 5.47 14.98 5.89
C TRP A 244 4.15 14.71 5.16
N HIS A 245 4.22 14.27 3.90
CA HIS A 245 3.05 14.18 3.02
C HIS A 245 2.62 12.72 2.83
N GLY A 246 1.39 12.46 3.20
CA GLY A 246 0.81 11.13 3.09
C GLY A 246 -0.67 11.16 2.69
N ILE A 247 -1.13 10.00 2.26
CA ILE A 247 -2.53 9.75 1.95
C ILE A 247 -2.95 8.44 2.60
N VAL A 248 -4.16 8.42 3.16
CA VAL A 248 -4.83 7.24 3.71
C VAL A 248 -6.10 6.98 2.90
N GLY A 249 -6.29 5.75 2.51
CA GLY A 249 -7.49 5.25 1.84
C GLY A 249 -8.30 4.35 2.74
N GLY A 250 -9.62 4.45 2.65
CA GLY A 250 -10.52 3.65 3.46
C GLY A 250 -11.89 3.46 2.84
N GLY A 251 -12.82 3.04 3.65
CA GLY A 251 -14.20 2.77 3.29
C GLY A 251 -14.87 1.86 4.29
N ASP A 252 -16.01 1.31 3.89
CA ASP A 252 -16.79 0.37 4.69
C ASP A 252 -16.92 -0.93 3.88
N LEU A 253 -16.49 -2.06 4.45
CA LEU A 253 -16.53 -3.37 3.81
C LEU A 253 -17.95 -3.91 3.59
N THR A 254 -18.97 -3.22 4.08
CA THR A 254 -20.39 -3.57 3.91
C THR A 254 -21.19 -2.51 3.13
N ASN A 255 -20.54 -1.38 2.76
CA ASN A 255 -21.18 -0.28 2.04
C ASN A 255 -20.25 0.30 0.96
N ASP A 256 -20.37 -0.18 -0.25
CA ASP A 256 -19.57 0.22 -1.40
C ASP A 256 -19.64 1.73 -1.74
N SER A 257 -20.62 2.46 -1.22
CA SER A 257 -20.72 3.91 -1.42
C SER A 257 -19.83 4.74 -0.49
N ALA A 258 -19.16 4.12 0.47
CA ALA A 258 -18.39 4.78 1.51
C ALA A 258 -16.90 4.96 1.18
N THR A 259 -16.51 4.86 -0.09
CA THR A 259 -15.13 5.12 -0.55
C THR A 259 -14.65 6.50 -0.11
N GLN A 260 -13.55 6.56 0.63
CA GLN A 260 -12.96 7.81 1.15
C GLN A 260 -11.43 7.75 1.12
N ALA A 261 -10.82 8.92 0.95
CA ALA A 261 -9.39 9.12 1.19
C ALA A 261 -9.17 10.46 1.92
N ALA A 262 -8.07 10.56 2.64
CA ALA A 262 -7.65 11.79 3.31
C ALA A 262 -6.14 11.98 3.17
N THR A 263 -5.69 13.24 3.16
CA THR A 263 -4.26 13.62 3.05
C THR A 263 -3.78 14.32 4.30
N SER A 264 -2.50 14.19 4.56
CA SER A 264 -1.75 14.88 5.58
C SER A 264 -0.53 15.57 4.97
N ASP A 265 -0.19 16.76 5.48
CA ASP A 265 1.00 17.56 5.12
C ASP A 265 1.95 17.79 6.32
N ASN A 266 1.70 17.12 7.42
CA ASN A 266 2.46 17.28 8.68
C ASN A 266 2.86 15.93 9.32
N GLY A 267 3.06 14.91 8.46
CA GLY A 267 3.53 13.59 8.86
C GLY A 267 2.49 12.76 9.58
N GLY A 268 1.22 12.90 9.20
CA GLY A 268 0.14 12.10 9.72
C GLY A 268 -0.46 12.59 11.03
N GLN A 269 -0.13 13.82 11.49
CA GLN A 269 -0.68 14.36 12.72
C GLN A 269 -2.10 14.90 12.53
N THR A 270 -2.39 15.48 11.38
CA THR A 270 -3.75 15.93 11.00
C THR A 270 -4.07 15.49 9.58
N TRP A 271 -5.35 15.27 9.30
CA TRP A 271 -5.84 14.71 8.06
C TRP A 271 -7.03 15.49 7.52
N THR A 272 -7.08 15.68 6.21
CA THR A 272 -8.17 16.36 5.50
C THR A 272 -8.71 15.45 4.40
N LEU A 273 -10.05 15.26 4.36
CA LEU A 273 -10.68 14.47 3.28
C LEU A 273 -10.34 15.04 1.90
N THR A 274 -10.02 14.18 0.97
CA THR A 274 -9.89 14.50 -0.45
C THR A 274 -11.27 14.68 -1.10
N LYS A 275 -11.31 15.05 -2.38
CA LYS A 275 -12.52 14.79 -3.16
C LYS A 275 -12.78 13.29 -3.20
N LYS A 276 -14.07 12.92 -3.27
CA LYS A 276 -14.46 11.52 -3.35
C LYS A 276 -13.95 10.91 -4.65
N PRO A 277 -13.25 9.76 -4.61
CA PRO A 277 -12.89 9.03 -5.81
C PRO A 277 -14.13 8.62 -6.63
N PRO A 278 -14.07 8.63 -7.97
CA PRO A 278 -15.23 8.34 -8.84
C PRO A 278 -15.45 6.82 -9.01
N ILE A 279 -15.13 6.03 -8.01
CA ILE A 279 -15.27 4.57 -7.98
C ILE A 279 -15.92 4.15 -6.66
N SER A 280 -16.48 2.94 -6.62
CA SER A 280 -17.16 2.39 -5.45
C SER A 280 -16.28 1.31 -4.79
N GLY A 281 -16.59 0.97 -3.53
CA GLY A 281 -15.91 -0.04 -2.73
C GLY A 281 -14.90 0.55 -1.75
N ALA A 282 -14.39 -0.28 -0.84
CA ALA A 282 -13.33 0.12 0.07
C ALA A 282 -11.98 0.14 -0.66
N ILE A 283 -11.09 1.08 -0.31
CA ILE A 283 -9.76 1.22 -0.93
C ILE A 283 -8.84 0.15 -0.37
N PHE A 284 -8.60 -0.92 -1.13
CA PHE A 284 -7.74 -2.03 -0.75
C PHE A 284 -6.27 -1.75 -1.03
N GLY A 285 -5.95 -1.22 -2.21
CA GLY A 285 -4.59 -0.86 -2.59
C GLY A 285 -4.45 0.64 -2.81
N LEU A 286 -3.32 1.20 -2.38
CA LEU A 286 -2.98 2.60 -2.53
C LEU A 286 -1.47 2.77 -2.65
N ALA A 287 -1.01 3.50 -3.67
CA ALA A 287 0.40 3.78 -3.86
C ALA A 287 0.63 5.15 -4.50
N TYR A 288 1.70 5.82 -4.11
CA TYR A 288 2.24 6.94 -4.88
C TYR A 288 2.92 6.46 -6.15
N VAL A 289 2.75 7.22 -7.23
CA VAL A 289 3.43 7.03 -8.53
C VAL A 289 4.78 7.72 -8.47
N ARG A 290 5.71 7.21 -7.71
CA ARG A 290 7.06 7.79 -7.60
C ARG A 290 8.14 6.72 -7.81
N GLY A 291 9.33 7.15 -8.15
CA GLY A 291 10.50 6.31 -8.10
C GLY A 291 10.81 5.96 -6.64
N LEU A 292 11.18 4.73 -6.40
CA LEU A 292 12.05 4.45 -5.27
C LEU A 292 13.32 5.24 -5.60
N GLU A 293 13.69 6.24 -4.81
CA GLU A 293 14.94 6.94 -5.00
C GLU A 293 16.05 5.91 -5.18
N GLU A 294 16.85 6.08 -6.24
CA GLU A 294 18.03 5.25 -6.47
C GLU A 294 19.12 5.54 -5.41
N ASP A 295 18.75 5.63 -4.15
CA ASP A 295 19.68 5.52 -3.02
C ASP A 295 20.07 4.06 -2.79
N SER A 296 20.20 3.30 -3.88
CA SER A 296 20.76 1.96 -3.88
C SER A 296 22.28 1.95 -3.84
N ASN A 297 22.90 2.90 -3.14
CA ASN A 297 24.26 2.75 -2.72
C ASN A 297 24.36 2.49 -1.22
N TRP A 298 23.84 1.36 -0.81
CA TRP A 298 24.02 0.74 0.52
C TRP A 298 25.50 0.43 0.78
N GLY A 299 26.40 1.42 0.69
CA GLY A 299 27.81 1.13 0.98
C GLY A 299 28.87 2.15 0.63
N SER A 300 28.56 3.31 0.08
CA SER A 300 29.63 4.29 -0.14
C SER A 300 29.26 5.69 0.37
N ARG A 301 29.85 6.05 1.51
CA ARG A 301 30.03 7.44 1.91
C ARG A 301 31.05 8.07 0.96
N ASP A 302 30.63 8.75 -0.08
CA ASP A 302 31.38 9.82 -0.73
C ASP A 302 30.42 10.69 -1.52
N ARG A 303 29.96 11.77 -0.88
CA ARG A 303 29.32 12.88 -1.58
C ARG A 303 30.38 13.61 -2.36
N ARG A 304 30.43 13.44 -3.66
CA ARG A 304 30.98 14.42 -4.57
C ARG A 304 29.81 15.01 -5.35
N GLU A 305 29.60 16.31 -5.11
CA GLU A 305 28.72 17.15 -5.92
C GLU A 305 29.17 17.08 -7.38
N ASP A 306 28.38 16.42 -8.21
CA ASP A 306 28.48 16.59 -9.68
C ASP A 306 27.17 17.22 -10.17
N SER A 307 27.22 18.53 -10.31
CA SER A 307 26.13 19.39 -10.75
C SER A 307 26.07 19.45 -12.28
N SER A 308 25.77 18.35 -12.95
CA SER A 308 25.40 18.42 -14.37
C SER A 308 24.82 17.11 -14.87
N ARG A 309 23.50 16.92 -14.73
CA ARG A 309 22.72 16.04 -15.61
C ARG A 309 21.24 16.43 -15.58
N ASP A 310 20.68 16.62 -16.78
CA ASP A 310 19.27 16.90 -17.10
C ASP A 310 18.26 15.80 -16.65
N HIS A 311 18.41 15.26 -15.43
CA HIS A 311 17.46 14.27 -14.86
C HIS A 311 16.28 14.90 -14.12
N ASP A 312 16.30 16.22 -13.90
CA ASP A 312 15.34 16.92 -13.04
C ASP A 312 13.97 17.19 -13.69
N LYS A 313 13.77 16.87 -14.97
CA LYS A 313 12.52 17.26 -15.66
C LYS A 313 11.36 16.29 -15.52
N TRP A 314 11.61 15.01 -15.19
CA TRP A 314 10.57 13.97 -15.12
C TRP A 314 10.21 13.56 -13.69
N GLY A 315 11.08 13.79 -12.70
CA GLY A 315 10.87 13.39 -11.31
C GLY A 315 9.73 14.13 -10.61
N HIS A 316 9.57 15.41 -10.88
CA HIS A 316 8.61 16.26 -10.17
C HIS A 316 7.16 16.17 -10.66
N GLU A 317 6.92 15.71 -11.89
CA GLU A 317 5.59 15.72 -12.50
C GLU A 317 4.63 14.70 -11.85
N HIS A 318 5.15 13.61 -11.29
CA HIS A 318 4.36 12.55 -10.67
C HIS A 318 4.51 12.42 -9.14
N ASP A 319 5.29 13.28 -8.49
CA ASP A 319 5.56 13.20 -7.04
C ASP A 319 4.29 13.21 -6.18
N ARG A 320 3.22 13.85 -6.67
CA ARG A 320 1.90 13.92 -6.01
C ARG A 320 0.87 12.98 -6.60
N SER A 321 1.27 12.20 -7.60
CA SER A 321 0.34 11.26 -8.25
C SER A 321 0.14 10.02 -7.38
N VAL A 322 -1.11 9.60 -7.25
CA VAL A 322 -1.49 8.39 -6.50
C VAL A 322 -2.41 7.52 -7.32
N VAL A 323 -2.31 6.21 -7.12
CA VAL A 323 -3.22 5.22 -7.69
C VAL A 323 -3.87 4.44 -6.56
N ILE A 324 -5.17 4.18 -6.70
CA ILE A 324 -5.95 3.38 -5.76
C ILE A 324 -6.66 2.24 -6.49
N THR A 325 -6.83 1.13 -5.77
CA THR A 325 -7.75 0.05 -6.13
C THR A 325 -8.83 -0.07 -5.06
N THR A 326 -10.04 -0.43 -5.48
CA THR A 326 -11.12 -0.76 -4.56
C THR A 326 -11.61 -2.18 -4.80
N GLU A 327 -12.22 -2.76 -3.78
CA GLU A 327 -12.99 -3.99 -3.91
C GLU A 327 -14.40 -3.77 -3.37
N THR A 328 -15.37 -4.50 -3.97
CA THR A 328 -16.80 -4.34 -3.68
C THR A 328 -17.41 -5.63 -3.17
N GLN A 329 -18.52 -5.48 -2.45
CA GLN A 329 -19.33 -6.61 -1.99
C GLN A 329 -20.02 -7.35 -3.17
N PRO A 330 -20.43 -8.62 -2.99
CA PRO A 330 -20.28 -9.42 -1.76
C PRO A 330 -18.98 -10.23 -1.70
N ASN A 331 -18.21 -10.36 -2.78
CA ASN A 331 -17.11 -11.33 -2.87
C ASN A 331 -15.73 -10.69 -2.94
N PHE A 332 -15.62 -9.35 -2.97
CA PHE A 332 -14.37 -8.61 -3.20
C PHE A 332 -13.67 -9.05 -4.51
N ASP A 333 -14.42 -9.17 -5.59
CA ASP A 333 -13.94 -9.67 -6.89
C ASP A 333 -14.22 -8.73 -8.07
N SER A 334 -14.80 -7.56 -7.80
CA SER A 334 -15.33 -6.64 -8.83
C SER A 334 -15.11 -5.16 -8.52
N GLY A 335 -14.03 -4.84 -7.85
CA GLY A 335 -13.65 -3.44 -7.61
C GLY A 335 -13.15 -2.72 -8.87
N ALA A 336 -12.71 -1.50 -8.70
CA ALA A 336 -12.22 -0.61 -9.75
C ALA A 336 -10.90 0.05 -9.36
N ALA A 337 -10.30 0.81 -10.28
CA ALA A 337 -9.15 1.63 -9.97
C ALA A 337 -9.35 3.08 -10.43
N ALA A 338 -8.70 3.98 -9.72
CA ALA A 338 -8.63 5.39 -10.07
C ALA A 338 -7.23 5.94 -9.78
N TRP A 339 -6.89 7.05 -10.40
CA TRP A 339 -5.66 7.76 -10.12
C TRP A 339 -5.92 9.26 -9.93
N SER A 340 -5.02 9.92 -9.25
CA SER A 340 -5.04 11.36 -9.00
C SER A 340 -3.65 11.93 -9.24
N PRO A 341 -3.47 13.04 -9.96
CA PRO A 341 -2.19 13.72 -10.14
C PRO A 341 -1.82 14.62 -8.97
N ASP A 342 -2.74 14.87 -8.03
CA ASP A 342 -2.68 15.96 -7.07
C ASP A 342 -3.18 15.56 -5.67
N GLU A 343 -2.85 14.32 -5.26
CA GLU A 343 -3.20 13.77 -3.93
C GLU A 343 -4.70 13.85 -3.63
N GLY A 344 -5.54 13.53 -4.62
CA GLY A 344 -6.99 13.42 -4.46
C GLY A 344 -7.76 14.74 -4.57
N GLN A 345 -7.13 15.84 -5.03
CA GLN A 345 -7.86 17.05 -5.39
C GLN A 345 -8.62 16.87 -6.73
N THR A 346 -8.07 16.01 -7.60
CA THR A 346 -8.72 15.60 -8.86
C THR A 346 -8.57 14.07 -9.00
N TRP A 347 -9.62 13.39 -9.46
CA TRP A 347 -9.60 11.95 -9.65
C TRP A 347 -10.06 11.56 -11.06
N PHE A 348 -9.40 10.54 -11.61
CA PHE A 348 -9.72 9.92 -12.90
C PHE A 348 -9.89 8.42 -12.71
N SER A 349 -10.98 7.85 -13.24
CA SER A 349 -11.17 6.40 -13.28
C SER A 349 -10.17 5.77 -14.25
N LEU A 350 -9.65 4.58 -13.92
CA LEU A 350 -8.88 3.75 -14.82
C LEU A 350 -9.81 2.72 -15.48
N PRO A 351 -10.24 2.94 -16.73
CA PRO A 351 -11.19 2.04 -17.38
C PRO A 351 -10.57 0.65 -17.60
N LYS A 352 -11.37 -0.40 -17.43
CA LYS A 352 -10.97 -1.80 -17.59
C LYS A 352 -10.00 -2.34 -16.53
N VAL A 353 -9.82 -1.64 -15.42
CA VAL A 353 -9.08 -2.13 -14.25
C VAL A 353 -10.11 -2.56 -13.22
N SER A 354 -10.32 -3.86 -13.06
CA SER A 354 -11.30 -4.44 -12.12
C SER A 354 -10.78 -5.76 -11.55
N GLY A 355 -11.08 -6.02 -10.26
CA GLY A 355 -10.66 -7.23 -9.55
C GLY A 355 -9.16 -7.25 -9.21
N TYR A 356 -8.56 -6.08 -9.00
CA TYR A 356 -7.17 -5.94 -8.55
C TYR A 356 -7.11 -5.44 -7.11
N TRP A 357 -6.50 -6.23 -6.25
CA TRP A 357 -6.43 -5.98 -4.81
C TRP A 357 -5.33 -5.00 -4.42
N ALA A 358 -4.17 -5.10 -5.05
CA ALA A 358 -3.01 -4.28 -4.71
C ALA A 358 -2.43 -3.57 -5.92
N VAL A 359 -1.77 -2.43 -5.65
CA VAL A 359 -0.98 -1.67 -6.62
C VAL A 359 0.29 -1.16 -5.93
N ALA A 360 1.42 -1.24 -6.63
CA ALA A 360 2.68 -0.65 -6.19
C ALA A 360 3.55 -0.20 -7.37
N PHE A 361 4.42 0.77 -7.14
CA PHE A 361 5.28 1.37 -8.15
C PHE A 361 6.75 1.27 -7.77
N ALA A 362 7.59 0.95 -8.74
CA ALA A 362 9.04 1.14 -8.67
C ALA A 362 9.44 2.54 -9.15
N ASN A 363 8.73 3.08 -10.14
CA ASN A 363 8.84 4.42 -10.68
C ASN A 363 7.61 4.70 -11.57
N PRO A 364 7.42 5.91 -12.12
CA PRO A 364 6.25 6.23 -12.95
C PRO A 364 6.06 5.32 -14.16
N GLU A 365 7.12 4.80 -14.75
CA GLU A 365 7.07 3.90 -15.92
C GLU A 365 6.88 2.41 -15.54
N ALA A 366 6.89 2.10 -14.23
CA ALA A 366 6.93 0.72 -13.73
C ALA A 366 6.11 0.53 -12.45
N GLY A 367 4.80 0.41 -12.62
CA GLY A 367 3.86 0.01 -11.59
C GLY A 367 3.15 -1.30 -11.95
N TRP A 368 2.61 -1.99 -10.95
CA TRP A 368 1.88 -3.25 -11.14
C TRP A 368 0.65 -3.32 -10.24
N PHE A 369 -0.44 -3.74 -10.85
CA PHE A 369 -1.62 -4.25 -10.14
C PHE A 369 -1.55 -5.77 -10.10
N VAL A 370 -2.02 -6.36 -9.00
CA VAL A 370 -2.22 -7.79 -8.86
C VAL A 370 -3.61 -8.09 -8.28
N GLY A 371 -4.20 -9.22 -8.66
CA GLY A 371 -5.59 -9.49 -8.24
C GLY A 371 -6.10 -10.88 -8.57
N ASN A 372 -7.40 -10.95 -8.80
CA ASN A 372 -8.18 -12.17 -9.00
C ASN A 372 -7.65 -13.03 -10.16
N ASN A 373 -7.76 -14.35 -10.02
CA ASN A 373 -7.36 -15.33 -11.04
C ASN A 373 -5.89 -15.19 -11.48
N GLY A 374 -5.00 -14.74 -10.60
CA GLY A 374 -3.60 -14.53 -10.90
C GLY A 374 -3.32 -13.37 -11.84
N GLN A 375 -4.26 -12.44 -11.99
CA GLN A 375 -4.09 -11.29 -12.89
C GLN A 375 -2.93 -10.40 -12.44
N ILE A 376 -2.11 -10.01 -13.40
CA ILE A 376 -1.10 -8.96 -13.26
C ILE A 376 -1.30 -7.96 -14.40
N LEU A 377 -1.32 -6.66 -14.05
CA LEU A 377 -1.43 -5.58 -15.01
C LEU A 377 -0.34 -4.56 -14.74
N LYS A 378 0.57 -4.38 -15.69
CA LYS A 378 1.57 -3.32 -15.61
C LYS A 378 0.94 -2.00 -15.99
N ILE A 379 1.25 -0.94 -15.23
CA ILE A 379 0.85 0.44 -15.50
C ILE A 379 2.10 1.30 -15.65
N SER A 380 2.08 2.23 -16.62
CA SER A 380 3.12 3.25 -16.81
C SER A 380 2.48 4.59 -17.19
N PHE A 381 2.97 5.66 -16.59
CA PHE A 381 2.59 7.04 -16.83
C PHE A 381 3.52 7.70 -17.83
#